data_06149fcb37ca9d2a30f7058031f1012c
#
_entry.id   06149fcb37ca9d2a30f7058031f1012c
#
_cell.length_a   1.000
_cell.length_b   1.000
_cell.length_c   1.000
_cell.angle_alpha   90.00
_cell.angle_beta   90.00
_cell.angle_gamma   90.00
#
_symmetry.space_group_name_H-M   'P 1'
#
loop_
_entity.id
_entity.type
_entity.pdbx_description
1 polymer ?
#
loop_
_entity_poly.entity_id
_entity_poly.type
_entity_poly.pdbx_seq_one_letter_code
_entity_poly.pdbx_strand_id
1 'polypeptide(L)'
;VFRGVQANLDALVPENKLIGLNNVKETIREIADYIKVEREKAQALGKKFQGVGDHYLFVGNPGTGKTTVARIMADIFYTLDVLPTNKLVEVKREDLVIGYVGQTAPNTKEKVKSAIGGVFFIDEAYTLKSGGPNDFVQEATNTLLPMMLDYKGKMIFIAAGYPREIQEWIDSNSGLESRFTKTIHFEDYTGEEMAAIFRMKAVKDQLTLTPEADDIMANYFKALYDNRGRNFANAREVGNYFDLVKRQQSSRLKKRMALPDFNVEEYKVLLPEDVNQNQKSIFRHSPFG
;
A
#
# COMPACT_ATOMS: atom_id res chain seq x y z
N VAL A 1 1.48 -17.63 -27.33
CA VAL A 1 1.88 -16.26 -27.72
C VAL A 1 2.03 -15.46 -26.45
N PHE A 2 3.26 -15.12 -26.08
CA PHE A 2 3.60 -14.35 -24.88
C PHE A 2 2.92 -12.98 -24.92
N ARG A 3 2.21 -12.60 -23.84
CA ARG A 3 1.78 -11.22 -23.62
C ARG A 3 2.98 -10.39 -23.17
N GLY A 4 3.83 -9.99 -24.11
CA GLY A 4 4.91 -9.05 -23.81
C GLY A 4 6.28 -9.67 -23.58
N VAL A 5 6.98 -9.88 -24.66
CA VAL A 5 8.36 -10.39 -24.76
C VAL A 5 9.42 -9.43 -24.22
N GLN A 6 9.06 -8.26 -23.77
CA GLN A 6 9.89 -7.29 -23.02
C GLN A 6 8.94 -6.34 -22.30
N ALA A 7 8.19 -6.83 -21.31
CA ALA A 7 7.63 -5.91 -20.36
C ALA A 7 8.80 -5.21 -19.70
N ASN A 8 9.05 -3.98 -20.10
CA ASN A 8 10.02 -3.13 -19.42
C ASN A 8 9.52 -3.02 -17.97
N LEU A 9 10.20 -3.69 -17.04
CA LEU A 9 9.84 -3.67 -15.61
C LEU A 9 9.79 -2.24 -15.08
N ASP A 10 10.60 -1.34 -15.64
CA ASP A 10 10.59 0.08 -15.33
C ASP A 10 9.26 0.76 -15.76
N ALA A 11 8.58 0.22 -16.78
CA ALA A 11 7.24 0.67 -17.14
C ALA A 11 6.15 0.11 -16.21
N LEU A 12 6.37 -1.07 -15.61
CA LEU A 12 5.43 -1.67 -14.66
C LEU A 12 5.61 -1.13 -13.23
N VAL A 13 6.80 -0.65 -12.89
CA VAL A 13 7.12 0.06 -11.64
C VAL A 13 7.51 1.49 -11.98
N PRO A 14 6.59 2.32 -12.49
CA PRO A 14 6.92 3.66 -12.93
C PRO A 14 7.38 4.49 -11.73
N GLU A 15 8.58 5.06 -11.82
CA GLU A 15 9.18 5.91 -10.78
C GLU A 15 8.27 7.07 -10.36
N ASN A 16 7.47 7.57 -11.30
CA ASN A 16 6.52 8.64 -11.08
C ASN A 16 5.23 8.22 -10.34
N LYS A 17 4.97 6.91 -10.15
CA LYS A 17 3.83 6.41 -9.37
C LYS A 17 4.22 5.92 -7.99
N LEU A 18 5.49 5.62 -7.76
CA LEU A 18 6.00 5.09 -6.51
C LEU A 18 7.23 5.89 -6.09
N ILE A 19 7.01 6.95 -5.31
CA ILE A 19 8.08 7.76 -4.74
C ILE A 19 8.78 6.96 -3.65
N GLY A 20 10.12 7.03 -3.59
CA GLY A 20 10.92 6.30 -2.62
C GLY A 20 10.80 4.79 -2.74
N LEU A 21 10.80 4.09 -1.61
CA LEU A 21 10.65 2.64 -1.49
C LEU A 21 11.67 1.86 -2.36
N ASN A 22 12.92 2.29 -2.40
CA ASN A 22 13.94 1.72 -3.28
C ASN A 22 14.18 0.23 -3.00
N ASN A 23 14.22 -0.17 -1.72
CA ASN A 23 14.31 -1.55 -1.29
C ASN A 23 13.13 -2.41 -1.79
N VAL A 24 11.91 -1.86 -1.75
CA VAL A 24 10.70 -2.54 -2.25
C VAL A 24 10.76 -2.70 -3.77
N LYS A 25 11.16 -1.65 -4.48
CA LYS A 25 11.32 -1.68 -5.95
C LYS A 25 12.37 -2.73 -6.37
N GLU A 26 13.50 -2.79 -5.67
CA GLU A 26 14.54 -3.77 -5.92
C GLU A 26 14.04 -5.20 -5.68
N THR A 27 13.38 -5.46 -4.55
CA THR A 27 12.77 -6.76 -4.27
C THR A 27 11.76 -7.18 -5.32
N ILE A 28 10.92 -6.25 -5.80
CA ILE A 28 9.96 -6.54 -6.88
C ILE A 28 10.67 -6.89 -8.18
N ARG A 29 11.76 -6.19 -8.53
CA ARG A 29 12.57 -6.52 -9.72
C ARG A 29 13.18 -7.92 -9.60
N GLU A 30 13.77 -8.25 -8.46
CA GLU A 30 14.30 -9.59 -8.20
C GLU A 30 13.25 -10.69 -8.35
N ILE A 31 12.04 -10.48 -7.80
CA ILE A 31 10.91 -11.42 -7.96
C ILE A 31 10.55 -11.60 -9.44
N ALA A 32 10.46 -10.50 -10.18
CA ALA A 32 10.12 -10.54 -11.59
C ALA A 32 11.19 -11.21 -12.45
N ASP A 33 12.46 -10.97 -12.17
CA ASP A 33 13.58 -11.60 -12.86
C ASP A 33 13.66 -13.11 -12.55
N TYR A 34 13.45 -13.49 -11.29
CA TYR A 34 13.33 -14.90 -10.91
C TYR A 34 12.20 -15.61 -11.69
N ILE A 35 11.03 -14.99 -11.81
CA ILE A 35 9.91 -15.54 -12.58
C ILE A 35 10.27 -15.74 -14.04
N LYS A 36 10.93 -14.75 -14.66
CA LYS A 36 11.37 -14.83 -16.05
C LYS A 36 12.34 -16.01 -16.26
N VAL A 37 13.37 -16.12 -15.41
CA VAL A 37 14.36 -17.18 -15.48
C VAL A 37 13.72 -18.57 -15.30
N GLU A 38 12.87 -18.76 -14.30
CA GLU A 38 12.21 -20.06 -14.07
C GLU A 38 11.26 -20.44 -15.21
N ARG A 39 10.64 -19.47 -15.86
CA ARG A 39 9.80 -19.69 -17.05
C ARG A 39 10.64 -20.12 -18.25
N GLU A 40 11.74 -19.42 -18.56
CA GLU A 40 12.64 -19.76 -19.65
C GLU A 40 13.24 -21.15 -19.45
N LYS A 41 13.63 -21.47 -18.22
CA LYS A 41 14.14 -22.79 -17.84
C LYS A 41 13.08 -23.88 -18.04
N ALA A 42 11.82 -23.63 -17.62
CA ALA A 42 10.73 -24.57 -17.84
C ALA A 42 10.51 -24.82 -19.33
N GLN A 43 10.51 -23.77 -20.16
CA GLN A 43 10.39 -23.86 -21.61
C GLN A 43 11.55 -24.63 -22.23
N ALA A 44 12.79 -24.34 -21.86
CA ALA A 44 13.97 -25.02 -22.37
C ALA A 44 13.99 -26.53 -22.03
N LEU A 45 13.40 -26.89 -20.90
CA LEU A 45 13.28 -28.28 -20.43
C LEU A 45 11.99 -28.99 -20.93
N GLY A 46 11.18 -28.34 -21.77
CA GLY A 46 9.90 -28.88 -22.22
C GLY A 46 8.86 -29.09 -21.12
N LYS A 47 8.98 -28.37 -19.99
CA LYS A 47 8.10 -28.46 -18.84
C LYS A 47 7.11 -27.30 -18.83
N LYS A 48 5.91 -27.54 -18.25
CA LYS A 48 4.95 -26.46 -18.01
C LYS A 48 5.42 -25.63 -16.82
N PHE A 49 5.49 -24.32 -16.99
CA PHE A 49 5.70 -23.40 -15.85
C PHE A 49 4.50 -23.50 -14.90
N GLN A 50 4.74 -23.79 -13.63
CA GLN A 50 3.68 -24.01 -12.64
C GLN A 50 3.33 -22.75 -11.82
N GLY A 51 3.85 -21.59 -12.23
CA GLY A 51 3.69 -20.34 -11.47
C GLY A 51 4.66 -20.25 -10.28
N VAL A 52 4.53 -19.17 -9.53
CA VAL A 52 5.27 -18.94 -8.27
C VAL A 52 4.33 -19.30 -7.14
N GLY A 53 4.76 -20.17 -6.26
CA GLY A 53 3.95 -20.61 -5.12
C GLY A 53 4.15 -19.76 -3.88
N ASP A 54 4.82 -18.61 -3.98
CA ASP A 54 5.13 -17.75 -2.84
C ASP A 54 3.93 -16.89 -2.44
N HIS A 55 3.76 -16.71 -1.13
CA HIS A 55 2.87 -15.73 -0.54
C HIS A 55 3.72 -14.73 0.25
N TYR A 56 3.24 -13.51 0.38
CA TYR A 56 4.05 -12.38 0.82
C TYR A 56 3.52 -11.75 2.11
N LEU A 57 4.43 -11.35 2.99
CA LEU A 57 4.16 -10.44 4.10
C LEU A 57 4.63 -9.04 3.73
N PHE A 58 3.76 -8.05 3.88
CA PHE A 58 4.07 -6.63 3.72
C PHE A 58 4.12 -5.97 5.09
N VAL A 59 5.30 -5.61 5.51
CA VAL A 59 5.58 -5.20 6.88
C VAL A 59 6.04 -3.75 6.92
N GLY A 60 5.35 -2.89 7.64
CA GLY A 60 5.71 -1.48 7.76
C GLY A 60 4.60 -0.62 8.37
N ASN A 61 4.94 0.63 8.69
CA ASN A 61 4.03 1.60 9.26
C ASN A 61 2.85 1.95 8.33
N PRO A 62 1.77 2.59 8.82
CA PRO A 62 0.65 2.98 7.98
C PRO A 62 1.07 4.03 6.95
N GLY A 63 0.42 4.03 5.80
CA GLY A 63 0.69 5.03 4.75
C GLY A 63 2.00 4.85 3.99
N THR A 64 2.72 3.74 4.15
CA THR A 64 3.96 3.43 3.41
C THR A 64 3.73 2.85 2.01
N GLY A 65 2.48 2.75 1.54
CA GLY A 65 2.17 2.33 0.17
C GLY A 65 1.94 0.83 -0.02
N LYS A 66 1.75 0.03 1.03
CA LYS A 66 1.56 -1.43 0.94
C LYS A 66 0.47 -1.85 -0.06
N THR A 67 -0.72 -1.28 0.03
CA THR A 67 -1.83 -1.58 -0.91
C THR A 67 -1.50 -1.16 -2.35
N THR A 68 -0.81 -0.02 -2.52
CA THR A 68 -0.37 0.44 -3.85
C THR A 68 0.61 -0.55 -4.48
N VAL A 69 1.58 -1.02 -3.71
CA VAL A 69 2.55 -2.02 -4.15
C VAL A 69 1.89 -3.38 -4.42
N ALA A 70 0.92 -3.81 -3.61
CA ALA A 70 0.17 -5.04 -3.87
C ALA A 70 -0.56 -4.99 -5.23
N ARG A 71 -1.10 -3.84 -5.61
CA ARG A 71 -1.74 -3.62 -6.91
C ARG A 71 -0.72 -3.68 -8.05
N ILE A 72 0.44 -3.05 -7.89
CA ILE A 72 1.54 -3.12 -8.86
C ILE A 72 2.02 -4.58 -9.03
N MET A 73 2.16 -5.31 -7.93
CA MET A 73 2.53 -6.73 -8.00
C MET A 73 1.48 -7.58 -8.72
N ALA A 74 0.19 -7.31 -8.53
CA ALA A 74 -0.87 -7.99 -9.28
C ALA A 74 -0.76 -7.74 -10.79
N ASP A 75 -0.46 -6.50 -11.20
CA ASP A 75 -0.20 -6.15 -12.59
C ASP A 75 1.05 -6.86 -13.15
N ILE A 76 2.12 -6.94 -12.37
CA ILE A 76 3.37 -7.64 -12.74
C ILE A 76 3.10 -9.15 -12.91
N PHE A 77 2.45 -9.80 -11.96
CA PHE A 77 2.14 -11.23 -12.05
C PHE A 77 1.23 -11.56 -13.24
N TYR A 78 0.30 -10.68 -13.56
CA TYR A 78 -0.52 -10.80 -14.75
C TYR A 78 0.30 -10.63 -16.04
N THR A 79 1.13 -9.60 -16.11
CA THR A 79 1.98 -9.32 -17.29
C THR A 79 3.00 -10.43 -17.54
N LEU A 80 3.52 -11.02 -16.49
CA LEU A 80 4.44 -12.17 -16.55
C LEU A 80 3.70 -13.51 -16.69
N ASP A 81 2.39 -13.54 -16.96
CA ASP A 81 1.54 -14.73 -17.06
C ASP A 81 1.65 -15.69 -15.86
N VAL A 82 1.96 -15.19 -14.67
CA VAL A 82 1.93 -15.98 -13.43
C VAL A 82 0.49 -16.18 -13.00
N LEU A 83 -0.30 -15.12 -13.11
CA LEU A 83 -1.73 -15.11 -12.82
C LEU A 83 -2.55 -14.78 -14.07
N PRO A 84 -3.72 -15.38 -14.26
CA PRO A 84 -4.58 -15.13 -15.43
C PRO A 84 -5.25 -13.76 -15.41
N THR A 85 -5.28 -13.07 -14.26
CA THR A 85 -5.86 -11.73 -14.10
C THR A 85 -4.98 -10.86 -13.21
N ASN A 86 -5.08 -9.53 -13.35
CA ASN A 86 -4.47 -8.57 -12.43
C ASN A 86 -5.42 -8.16 -11.29
N LYS A 87 -6.41 -8.98 -10.98
CA LYS A 87 -7.39 -8.73 -9.94
C LYS A 87 -6.72 -8.66 -8.57
N LEU A 88 -7.03 -7.61 -7.82
CA LEU A 88 -6.69 -7.49 -6.41
C LEU A 88 -7.99 -7.48 -5.60
N VAL A 89 -8.17 -8.45 -4.72
CA VAL A 89 -9.27 -8.46 -3.73
C VAL A 89 -8.67 -8.07 -2.39
N GLU A 90 -8.97 -6.87 -1.96
CA GLU A 90 -8.57 -6.32 -0.67
C GLU A 90 -9.63 -6.65 0.38
N VAL A 91 -9.20 -7.20 1.51
CA VAL A 91 -10.06 -7.55 2.64
C VAL A 91 -9.41 -7.14 3.95
N LYS A 92 -10.27 -6.89 4.94
CA LYS A 92 -9.93 -6.71 6.35
C LYS A 92 -10.61 -7.76 7.20
N ARG A 93 -10.37 -7.73 8.51
CA ARG A 93 -11.00 -8.64 9.46
C ARG A 93 -12.54 -8.67 9.32
N GLU A 94 -13.17 -7.49 9.22
CA GLU A 94 -14.63 -7.35 9.10
C GLU A 94 -15.23 -7.98 7.83
N ASP A 95 -14.43 -8.11 6.77
CA ASP A 95 -14.84 -8.78 5.53
C ASP A 95 -14.83 -10.31 5.63
N LEU A 96 -14.04 -10.86 6.54
CA LEU A 96 -13.83 -12.29 6.71
C LEU A 96 -14.63 -12.86 7.87
N VAL A 97 -14.64 -12.16 9.01
CA VAL A 97 -15.18 -12.62 10.27
C VAL A 97 -16.60 -12.12 10.45
N ILE A 98 -17.55 -13.04 10.58
CA ILE A 98 -18.95 -12.75 10.86
C ILE A 98 -19.25 -13.15 12.29
N GLY A 99 -19.95 -12.29 13.04
CA GLY A 99 -20.25 -12.47 14.47
C GLY A 99 -21.31 -13.54 14.81
N TYR A 100 -21.62 -14.45 13.87
CA TYR A 100 -22.60 -15.52 14.07
C TYR A 100 -21.95 -16.87 13.86
N VAL A 101 -22.33 -17.85 14.72
CA VAL A 101 -21.83 -19.23 14.69
C VAL A 101 -22.02 -19.85 13.30
N GLY A 102 -20.97 -20.44 12.76
CA GLY A 102 -20.99 -21.19 11.49
C GLY A 102 -21.03 -20.35 10.22
N GLN A 103 -20.96 -19.01 10.31
CA GLN A 103 -21.01 -18.13 9.13
C GLN A 103 -19.64 -17.64 8.69
N THR A 104 -18.65 -17.60 9.56
CA THR A 104 -17.32 -17.10 9.24
C THR A 104 -16.59 -17.96 8.21
N ALA A 105 -16.60 -19.28 8.33
CA ALA A 105 -15.93 -20.16 7.36
C ALA A 105 -16.54 -20.10 5.95
N PRO A 106 -17.87 -20.16 5.75
CA PRO A 106 -18.47 -19.96 4.42
C PRO A 106 -18.15 -18.60 3.80
N ASN A 107 -18.25 -17.51 4.58
CA ASN A 107 -17.94 -16.17 4.15
C ASN A 107 -16.47 -16.04 3.74
N THR A 108 -15.54 -16.51 4.58
CA THR A 108 -14.11 -16.51 4.27
C THR A 108 -13.82 -17.28 2.98
N LYS A 109 -14.45 -18.48 2.79
CA LYS A 109 -14.30 -19.26 1.55
C LYS A 109 -14.79 -18.50 0.33
N GLU A 110 -15.92 -17.80 0.40
CA GLU A 110 -16.48 -17.01 -0.68
C GLU A 110 -15.54 -15.87 -1.06
N LYS A 111 -15.05 -15.13 -0.06
CA LYS A 111 -14.09 -14.02 -0.28
C LYS A 111 -12.80 -14.51 -0.93
N VAL A 112 -12.20 -15.60 -0.45
CA VAL A 112 -10.99 -16.18 -1.08
C VAL A 112 -11.27 -16.62 -2.51
N LYS A 113 -12.39 -17.35 -2.75
CA LYS A 113 -12.76 -17.77 -4.10
C LYS A 113 -12.95 -16.61 -5.07
N SER A 114 -13.42 -15.47 -4.56
CA SER A 114 -13.57 -14.25 -5.37
C SER A 114 -12.24 -13.71 -5.92
N ALA A 115 -11.11 -14.08 -5.32
CA ALA A 115 -9.77 -13.66 -5.74
C ALA A 115 -9.03 -14.69 -6.61
N ILE A 116 -9.63 -15.84 -6.90
CA ILE A 116 -8.98 -16.88 -7.71
C ILE A 116 -8.54 -16.28 -9.07
N GLY A 117 -7.31 -16.58 -9.42
CA GLY A 117 -6.67 -16.05 -10.62
C GLY A 117 -6.00 -14.67 -10.44
N GLY A 118 -6.04 -14.11 -9.25
CA GLY A 118 -5.47 -12.83 -8.88
C GLY A 118 -4.76 -12.83 -7.53
N VAL A 119 -4.74 -11.70 -6.89
CA VAL A 119 -4.11 -11.47 -5.58
C VAL A 119 -5.20 -11.28 -4.51
N PHE A 120 -5.06 -11.99 -3.40
CA PHE A 120 -5.86 -11.82 -2.20
C PHE A 120 -5.03 -11.04 -1.16
N PHE A 121 -5.42 -9.80 -0.91
CA PHE A 121 -4.69 -8.89 -0.04
C PHE A 121 -5.44 -8.71 1.29
N ILE A 122 -4.79 -9.10 2.40
CA ILE A 122 -5.35 -8.98 3.75
C ILE A 122 -4.67 -7.78 4.41
N ASP A 123 -5.40 -6.67 4.54
CA ASP A 123 -4.90 -5.49 5.26
C ASP A 123 -5.10 -5.67 6.76
N GLU A 124 -4.13 -5.20 7.55
CA GLU A 124 -4.12 -5.34 9.01
C GLU A 124 -4.31 -6.80 9.47
N ALA A 125 -3.61 -7.74 8.78
CA ALA A 125 -3.79 -9.18 8.97
C ALA A 125 -3.57 -9.67 10.41
N TYR A 126 -2.80 -8.93 11.21
CA TYR A 126 -2.62 -9.19 12.65
C TYR A 126 -3.94 -9.14 13.44
N THR A 127 -4.97 -8.47 12.93
CA THR A 127 -6.32 -8.48 13.54
C THR A 127 -7.00 -9.83 13.44
N LEU A 128 -6.43 -10.76 12.64
CA LEU A 128 -6.82 -12.17 12.58
C LEU A 128 -6.08 -13.04 13.61
N LYS A 129 -5.39 -12.44 14.60
CA LYS A 129 -4.86 -13.14 15.75
C LYS A 129 -5.99 -13.47 16.72
N SER A 130 -6.14 -14.75 17.07
CA SER A 130 -7.18 -15.21 17.98
C SER A 130 -6.98 -14.63 19.38
N GLY A 131 -8.08 -14.17 20.00
CA GLY A 131 -8.10 -13.60 21.36
C GLY A 131 -8.77 -14.46 22.42
N GLY A 132 -9.35 -15.63 22.07
CA GLY A 132 -10.05 -16.47 23.05
C GLY A 132 -10.80 -17.66 22.48
N PRO A 133 -11.39 -18.50 23.32
CA PRO A 133 -11.96 -19.81 22.94
C PRO A 133 -13.25 -19.73 22.08
N ASN A 134 -13.92 -18.59 22.01
CA ASN A 134 -15.12 -18.37 21.17
C ASN A 134 -14.86 -17.36 20.07
N ASP A 135 -13.62 -17.29 19.59
CA ASP A 135 -13.21 -16.28 18.63
C ASP A 135 -13.44 -16.80 17.20
N PHE A 136 -14.41 -16.22 16.50
CA PHE A 136 -14.68 -16.48 15.08
C PHE A 136 -13.46 -16.17 14.17
N VAL A 137 -12.47 -15.44 14.68
CA VAL A 137 -11.20 -15.16 14.00
C VAL A 137 -10.41 -16.45 13.76
N GLN A 138 -10.39 -17.38 14.74
CA GLN A 138 -9.73 -18.68 14.58
C GLN A 138 -10.38 -19.49 13.45
N GLU A 139 -11.70 -19.42 13.30
CA GLU A 139 -12.43 -20.07 12.21
C GLU A 139 -12.01 -19.52 10.84
N ALA A 140 -11.83 -18.18 10.72
CA ALA A 140 -11.33 -17.57 9.50
C ALA A 140 -9.92 -18.04 9.16
N THR A 141 -8.98 -18.02 10.12
CA THR A 141 -7.60 -18.48 9.94
C THR A 141 -7.53 -19.95 9.56
N ASN A 142 -8.28 -20.81 10.25
CA ASN A 142 -8.37 -22.25 9.95
C ASN A 142 -8.97 -22.52 8.56
N THR A 143 -9.76 -21.60 8.04
CA THR A 143 -10.31 -21.67 6.68
C THR A 143 -9.30 -21.19 5.62
N LEU A 144 -8.55 -20.12 5.91
CA LEU A 144 -7.55 -19.56 5.02
C LEU A 144 -6.40 -20.53 4.75
N LEU A 145 -5.86 -21.15 5.80
CA LEU A 145 -4.65 -21.98 5.70
C LEU A 145 -4.74 -23.15 4.70
N PRO A 146 -5.80 -23.99 4.69
CA PRO A 146 -5.97 -25.00 3.65
C PRO A 146 -6.11 -24.39 2.26
N MET A 147 -6.87 -23.30 2.12
CA MET A 147 -7.12 -22.68 0.82
C MET A 147 -5.82 -22.09 0.21
N MET A 148 -4.89 -21.60 1.03
CA MET A 148 -3.57 -21.17 0.53
C MET A 148 -2.79 -22.30 -0.14
N LEU A 149 -2.94 -23.55 0.34
CA LEU A 149 -2.36 -24.74 -0.29
C LEU A 149 -3.13 -25.16 -1.55
N ASP A 150 -4.45 -25.22 -1.46
CA ASP A 150 -5.31 -25.69 -2.55
C ASP A 150 -5.22 -24.79 -3.80
N TYR A 151 -4.98 -23.51 -3.57
CA TYR A 151 -4.84 -22.51 -4.65
C TYR A 151 -3.40 -22.09 -4.92
N LYS A 152 -2.41 -22.82 -4.40
CA LYS A 152 -0.99 -22.58 -4.71
C LYS A 152 -0.75 -22.56 -6.22
N GLY A 153 -0.10 -21.53 -6.74
CA GLY A 153 0.13 -21.30 -8.17
C GLY A 153 -1.11 -20.83 -8.96
N LYS A 154 -2.28 -20.69 -8.33
CA LYS A 154 -3.50 -20.18 -8.95
C LYS A 154 -3.90 -18.80 -8.45
N MET A 155 -3.42 -18.43 -7.28
CA MET A 155 -3.57 -17.10 -6.68
C MET A 155 -2.44 -16.85 -5.69
N ILE A 156 -2.22 -15.58 -5.37
CA ILE A 156 -1.20 -15.15 -4.43
C ILE A 156 -1.88 -14.47 -3.24
N PHE A 157 -1.45 -14.84 -2.03
CA PHE A 157 -1.87 -14.17 -0.80
C PHE A 157 -0.81 -13.16 -0.38
N ILE A 158 -1.25 -11.97 -0.02
CA ILE A 158 -0.42 -10.93 0.58
C ILE A 158 -1.08 -10.52 1.89
N ALA A 159 -0.37 -10.63 3.00
CA ALA A 159 -0.83 -10.16 4.30
C ALA A 159 -0.01 -8.94 4.72
N ALA A 160 -0.69 -7.87 5.12
CA ALA A 160 -0.06 -6.60 5.45
C ALA A 160 -0.33 -6.17 6.90
N GLY A 161 0.64 -5.50 7.51
CA GLY A 161 0.47 -4.93 8.83
C GLY A 161 1.74 -4.35 9.42
N TYR A 162 1.69 -4.02 10.71
CA TYR A 162 2.84 -3.50 11.44
C TYR A 162 3.86 -4.60 11.75
N PRO A 163 5.16 -4.28 11.83
CA PRO A 163 6.22 -5.27 11.95
C PRO A 163 6.05 -6.20 13.16
N ARG A 164 5.81 -5.64 14.34
CA ARG A 164 5.66 -6.42 15.57
C ARG A 164 4.38 -7.24 15.57
N GLU A 165 3.28 -6.62 15.19
CA GLU A 165 1.95 -7.22 15.22
C GLU A 165 1.84 -8.37 14.19
N ILE A 166 2.45 -8.21 13.01
CA ILE A 166 2.55 -9.29 12.00
C ILE A 166 3.40 -10.44 12.51
N GLN A 167 4.55 -10.17 13.14
CA GLN A 167 5.38 -11.23 13.72
C GLN A 167 4.61 -12.01 14.78
N GLU A 168 3.95 -11.31 15.70
CA GLU A 168 3.13 -11.95 16.72
C GLU A 168 1.97 -12.78 16.14
N TRP A 169 1.41 -12.34 15.01
CA TRP A 169 0.36 -13.10 14.31
C TRP A 169 0.92 -14.36 13.65
N ILE A 170 2.06 -14.28 12.97
CA ILE A 170 2.74 -15.41 12.35
C ILE A 170 3.14 -16.44 13.41
N ASP A 171 3.74 -15.99 14.52
CA ASP A 171 4.17 -16.86 15.64
C ASP A 171 3.00 -17.57 16.34
N SER A 172 1.79 -17.00 16.22
CA SER A 172 0.59 -17.59 16.83
C SER A 172 0.14 -18.89 16.15
N ASN A 173 0.62 -19.18 14.93
CA ASN A 173 0.22 -20.37 14.17
C ASN A 173 1.31 -20.79 13.18
N SER A 174 1.94 -21.95 13.43
CA SER A 174 3.01 -22.51 12.56
C SER A 174 2.57 -22.74 11.10
N GLY A 175 1.27 -22.88 10.87
CA GLY A 175 0.70 -22.95 9.53
C GLY A 175 0.86 -21.64 8.75
N LEU A 176 0.81 -20.48 9.41
CA LEU A 176 1.03 -19.19 8.77
C LEU A 176 2.50 -19.04 8.35
N GLU A 177 3.44 -19.33 9.25
CA GLU A 177 4.88 -19.25 8.98
C GLU A 177 5.29 -20.09 7.75
N SER A 178 4.77 -21.30 7.64
CA SER A 178 5.09 -22.20 6.52
C SER A 178 4.53 -21.75 5.16
N ARG A 179 3.57 -20.84 5.15
CA ARG A 179 2.90 -20.36 3.92
C ARG A 179 3.38 -19.01 3.44
N PHE A 180 3.66 -18.10 4.36
CA PHE A 180 4.22 -16.80 4.02
C PHE A 180 5.75 -16.90 3.99
N THR A 181 6.31 -17.12 2.80
CA THR A 181 7.73 -17.42 2.60
C THR A 181 8.59 -16.20 2.30
N LYS A 182 7.96 -15.08 1.96
CA LYS A 182 8.64 -13.84 1.56
C LYS A 182 8.11 -12.66 2.35
N THR A 183 9.03 -11.88 2.94
CA THR A 183 8.70 -10.64 3.64
C THR A 183 9.27 -9.45 2.89
N ILE A 184 8.44 -8.45 2.63
CA ILE A 184 8.82 -7.18 2.04
C ILE A 184 8.64 -6.10 3.10
N HIS A 185 9.74 -5.42 3.45
CA HIS A 185 9.77 -4.35 4.44
C HIS A 185 9.51 -3.00 3.78
N PHE A 186 8.55 -2.28 4.31
CA PHE A 186 8.20 -0.92 3.89
C PHE A 186 8.74 0.04 4.93
N GLU A 187 9.80 0.73 4.58
CA GLU A 187 10.40 1.77 5.43
C GLU A 187 9.52 3.03 5.45
N ASP A 188 9.71 3.85 6.49
CA ASP A 188 9.06 5.16 6.54
C ASP A 188 9.61 6.06 5.44
N TYR A 189 8.75 6.85 4.83
CA TYR A 189 9.17 7.88 3.90
C TYR A 189 9.99 8.95 4.62
N THR A 190 11.09 9.36 4.01
CA THR A 190 11.86 10.53 4.45
C THR A 190 11.05 11.82 4.27
N GLY A 191 11.47 12.90 4.93
CA GLY A 191 10.85 14.21 4.74
C GLY A 191 10.86 14.67 3.28
N GLU A 192 11.93 14.36 2.54
CA GLU A 192 12.05 14.68 1.11
C GLU A 192 11.07 13.88 0.25
N GLU A 193 10.93 12.58 0.54
CA GLU A 193 9.96 11.73 -0.15
C GLU A 193 8.53 12.15 0.14
N MET A 194 8.22 12.55 1.38
CA MET A 194 6.92 13.10 1.75
C MET A 194 6.62 14.41 1.01
N ALA A 195 7.60 15.31 0.88
CA ALA A 195 7.48 16.52 0.10
C ALA A 195 7.24 16.21 -1.40
N ALA A 196 7.93 15.20 -1.94
CA ALA A 196 7.72 14.76 -3.31
C ALA A 196 6.30 14.17 -3.51
N ILE A 197 5.77 13.40 -2.54
CA ILE A 197 4.39 12.92 -2.56
C ILE A 197 3.39 14.10 -2.54
N PHE A 198 3.66 15.13 -1.75
CA PHE A 198 2.83 16.33 -1.72
C PHE A 198 2.81 17.03 -3.08
N ARG A 199 4.00 17.26 -3.69
CA ARG A 199 4.12 17.86 -5.03
C ARG A 199 3.38 17.05 -6.09
N MET A 200 3.50 15.74 -6.06
CA MET A 200 2.75 14.84 -6.97
C MET A 200 1.24 15.01 -6.82
N LYS A 201 0.72 15.13 -5.57
CA LYS A 201 -0.70 15.40 -5.33
C LYS A 201 -1.10 16.79 -5.85
N ALA A 202 -0.28 17.81 -5.63
CA ALA A 202 -0.53 19.16 -6.14
C ALA A 202 -0.63 19.16 -7.67
N VAL A 203 0.31 18.56 -8.37
CA VAL A 203 0.29 18.43 -9.85
C VAL A 203 -0.96 17.70 -10.33
N LYS A 204 -1.37 16.62 -9.64
CA LYS A 204 -2.59 15.88 -9.98
C LYS A 204 -3.85 16.76 -9.87
N ASP A 205 -3.89 17.63 -8.88
CA ASP A 205 -4.99 18.59 -8.67
C ASP A 205 -4.78 19.91 -9.45
N GLN A 206 -3.80 19.94 -10.38
CA GLN A 206 -3.43 21.14 -11.20
C GLN A 206 -3.03 22.35 -10.34
N LEU A 207 -2.42 22.09 -9.19
CA LEU A 207 -1.90 23.11 -8.29
C LEU A 207 -0.38 23.23 -8.44
N THR A 208 0.14 24.46 -8.32
CA THR A 208 1.56 24.78 -8.28
C THR A 208 1.88 25.52 -6.98
N LEU A 209 3.04 25.26 -6.40
CA LEU A 209 3.54 26.00 -5.24
C LEU A 209 4.43 27.13 -5.70
N THR A 210 4.37 28.29 -5.02
CA THR A 210 5.46 29.25 -5.14
C THR A 210 6.74 28.68 -4.50
N PRO A 211 7.95 29.15 -4.89
CA PRO A 211 9.20 28.66 -4.29
C PRO A 211 9.19 28.72 -2.77
N GLU A 212 8.70 29.82 -2.19
CA GLU A 212 8.62 30.02 -0.74
C GLU A 212 7.62 29.05 -0.08
N ALA A 213 6.49 28.77 -0.73
CA ALA A 213 5.51 27.81 -0.25
C ALA A 213 6.08 26.37 -0.28
N ASP A 214 6.84 26.05 -1.33
CA ASP A 214 7.50 24.75 -1.46
C ASP A 214 8.56 24.55 -0.38
N ASP A 215 9.38 25.56 -0.08
CA ASP A 215 10.37 25.51 1.01
C ASP A 215 9.73 25.32 2.36
N ILE A 216 8.64 26.04 2.66
CA ILE A 216 7.89 25.90 3.93
C ILE A 216 7.33 24.48 4.07
N MET A 217 6.71 23.95 3.03
CA MET A 217 6.15 22.59 2.99
C MET A 217 7.24 21.53 3.16
N ALA A 218 8.38 21.66 2.47
CA ALA A 218 9.49 20.72 2.57
C ALA A 218 10.11 20.72 3.97
N ASN A 219 10.32 21.89 4.56
CA ASN A 219 10.80 22.02 5.95
C ASN A 219 9.82 21.43 6.97
N TYR A 220 8.51 21.57 6.74
CA TYR A 220 7.49 20.93 7.57
C TYR A 220 7.63 19.41 7.56
N PHE A 221 7.72 18.76 6.38
CA PHE A 221 7.86 17.31 6.30
C PHE A 221 9.20 16.81 6.84
N LYS A 222 10.28 17.58 6.69
CA LYS A 222 11.56 17.27 7.31
C LYS A 222 11.43 17.23 8.83
N ALA A 223 10.87 18.29 9.42
CA ALA A 223 10.66 18.36 10.87
C ALA A 223 9.72 17.25 11.37
N LEU A 224 8.68 16.91 10.60
CA LEU A 224 7.76 15.83 10.94
C LEU A 224 8.47 14.46 10.94
N TYR A 225 9.32 14.19 9.96
CA TYR A 225 10.12 12.98 9.90
C TYR A 225 11.15 12.90 11.03
N ASP A 226 11.87 13.99 11.32
CA ASP A 226 12.90 14.03 12.37
C ASP A 226 12.30 13.79 13.77
N ASN A 227 11.05 14.18 13.99
CA ASN A 227 10.33 14.01 15.26
C ASN A 227 9.32 12.85 15.25
N ARG A 228 9.41 11.93 14.26
CA ARG A 228 8.45 10.85 14.12
C ARG A 228 8.45 9.88 15.29
N GLY A 229 7.26 9.47 15.69
CA GLY A 229 7.05 8.40 16.67
C GLY A 229 6.94 7.02 16.01
N ARG A 230 6.76 6.00 16.83
CA ARG A 230 6.69 4.58 16.41
C ARG A 230 5.60 4.28 15.38
N ASN A 231 4.46 4.97 15.44
CA ASN A 231 3.31 4.76 14.57
C ASN A 231 3.18 5.87 13.52
N PHE A 232 4.31 6.30 12.97
CA PHE A 232 4.34 7.36 11.97
C PHE A 232 3.46 7.03 10.76
N ALA A 233 2.58 7.97 10.36
CA ALA A 233 1.53 7.69 9.39
C ALA A 233 1.91 8.00 7.92
N ASN A 234 3.14 8.44 7.69
CA ASN A 234 3.73 8.53 6.34
C ASN A 234 2.86 9.32 5.34
N ALA A 235 2.52 8.73 4.19
CA ALA A 235 1.72 9.39 3.16
C ALA A 235 0.27 9.71 3.60
N ARG A 236 -0.24 9.14 4.70
CA ARG A 236 -1.51 9.59 5.29
C ARG A 236 -1.37 10.99 5.89
N GLU A 237 -0.21 11.28 6.54
CA GLU A 237 0.08 12.65 7.02
C GLU A 237 0.17 13.63 5.86
N VAL A 238 0.81 13.24 4.75
CA VAL A 238 0.84 14.06 3.54
C VAL A 238 -0.57 14.35 3.02
N GLY A 239 -1.45 13.33 3.02
CA GLY A 239 -2.85 13.47 2.63
C GLY A 239 -3.60 14.49 3.52
N ASN A 240 -3.51 14.30 4.83
CA ASN A 240 -4.15 15.17 5.82
C ASN A 240 -3.67 16.63 5.69
N TYR A 241 -2.36 16.81 5.53
CA TYR A 241 -1.77 18.13 5.35
C TYR A 241 -2.20 18.77 4.02
N PHE A 242 -2.24 18.00 2.94
CA PHE A 242 -2.69 18.48 1.63
C PHE A 242 -4.15 18.98 1.67
N ASP A 243 -5.04 18.21 2.31
CA ASP A 243 -6.44 18.61 2.48
C ASP A 243 -6.58 19.88 3.31
N LEU A 244 -5.73 20.04 4.32
CA LEU A 244 -5.69 21.24 5.15
C LEU A 244 -5.22 22.46 4.35
N VAL A 245 -4.16 22.32 3.57
CA VAL A 245 -3.64 23.36 2.66
C VAL A 245 -4.72 23.80 1.66
N LYS A 246 -5.43 22.87 1.06
CA LYS A 246 -6.56 23.19 0.15
C LYS A 246 -7.67 23.99 0.84
N ARG A 247 -7.98 23.68 2.10
CA ARG A 247 -8.96 24.47 2.88
C ARG A 247 -8.47 25.91 3.12
N GLN A 248 -7.17 26.09 3.43
CA GLN A 248 -6.58 27.41 3.62
C GLN A 248 -6.57 28.21 2.32
N GLN A 249 -6.17 27.59 1.21
CA GLN A 249 -6.26 28.18 -0.12
C GLN A 249 -7.69 28.66 -0.41
N SER A 250 -8.70 27.81 -0.17
CA SER A 250 -10.11 28.15 -0.38
C SER A 250 -10.54 29.34 0.48
N SER A 251 -10.08 29.42 1.72
CA SER A 251 -10.36 30.54 2.62
C SER A 251 -9.72 31.85 2.14
N ARG A 252 -8.49 31.82 1.63
CA ARG A 252 -7.80 32.93 0.99
C ARG A 252 -8.55 33.38 -0.28
N LEU A 253 -8.84 32.45 -1.17
CA LEU A 253 -9.49 32.72 -2.44
C LEU A 253 -10.89 33.35 -2.25
N LYS A 254 -11.65 32.92 -1.24
CA LYS A 254 -12.95 33.55 -0.90
C LYS A 254 -12.81 35.06 -0.66
N LYS A 255 -11.73 35.52 -0.05
CA LYS A 255 -11.45 36.95 0.17
C LYS A 255 -10.98 37.63 -1.12
N ARG A 256 -10.14 36.96 -1.89
CA ARG A 256 -9.60 37.49 -3.16
C ARG A 256 -10.67 37.67 -4.23
N MET A 257 -11.60 36.71 -4.37
CA MET A 257 -12.71 36.77 -5.33
C MET A 257 -13.61 38.00 -5.18
N ALA A 258 -13.60 38.66 -4.02
CA ALA A 258 -14.35 39.89 -3.79
C ALA A 258 -13.64 41.14 -4.33
N LEU A 259 -12.40 41.03 -4.81
CA LEU A 259 -11.59 42.12 -5.30
C LEU A 259 -11.62 42.21 -6.84
N PRO A 260 -11.61 43.42 -7.40
CA PRO A 260 -11.79 43.63 -8.85
C PRO A 260 -10.60 43.13 -9.69
N ASP A 261 -9.44 42.93 -9.09
CA ASP A 261 -8.20 42.46 -9.72
C ASP A 261 -8.01 40.95 -9.64
N PHE A 262 -9.02 40.21 -9.18
CA PHE A 262 -8.96 38.73 -9.05
C PHE A 262 -8.74 38.08 -10.41
N ASN A 263 -7.75 37.17 -10.49
CA ASN A 263 -7.44 36.39 -11.68
C ASN A 263 -7.70 34.90 -11.45
N VAL A 264 -8.29 34.21 -12.43
CA VAL A 264 -8.60 32.77 -12.43
C VAL A 264 -7.34 31.90 -12.20
N GLU A 265 -6.16 32.36 -12.64
CA GLU A 265 -4.90 31.65 -12.38
C GLU A 265 -4.56 31.55 -10.89
N GLU A 266 -5.10 32.43 -10.03
CA GLU A 266 -4.93 32.34 -8.58
C GLU A 266 -5.50 31.04 -7.99
N TYR A 267 -6.46 30.39 -8.66
CA TYR A 267 -6.99 29.08 -8.25
C TYR A 267 -5.93 27.98 -8.30
N LYS A 268 -4.92 28.12 -9.16
CA LYS A 268 -3.91 27.10 -9.40
C LYS A 268 -2.67 27.24 -8.51
N VAL A 269 -2.58 28.31 -7.71
CA VAL A 269 -1.35 28.64 -6.99
C VAL A 269 -1.55 28.49 -5.49
N LEU A 270 -0.61 27.77 -4.86
CA LEU A 270 -0.46 27.68 -3.41
C LEU A 270 0.59 28.69 -2.94
N LEU A 271 0.21 29.56 -2.04
CA LEU A 271 1.04 30.61 -1.47
C LEU A 271 1.60 30.23 -0.10
N PRO A 272 2.64 30.93 0.42
CA PRO A 272 3.19 30.69 1.77
C PRO A 272 2.14 30.70 2.87
N GLU A 273 1.14 31.58 2.79
CA GLU A 273 0.05 31.66 3.76
C GLU A 273 -0.85 30.43 3.78
N ASP A 274 -1.00 29.74 2.62
CA ASP A 274 -1.79 28.51 2.52
C ASP A 274 -1.12 27.34 3.27
N VAL A 275 0.21 27.29 3.28
CA VAL A 275 1.00 26.23 3.90
C VAL A 275 1.43 26.56 5.33
N ASN A 276 1.73 27.82 5.65
CA ASN A 276 2.35 28.22 6.94
C ASN A 276 1.37 28.19 8.13
N GLN A 277 0.11 28.59 7.94
CA GLN A 277 -0.89 28.63 9.03
C GLN A 277 -1.22 27.24 9.58
N ASN A 278 -0.91 26.20 8.83
CA ASN A 278 -1.23 24.82 9.16
C ASN A 278 -0.25 24.19 10.17
N GLN A 279 0.94 24.73 10.32
CA GLN A 279 1.95 24.22 11.26
C GLN A 279 1.48 24.32 12.72
N LYS A 280 0.69 25.35 13.08
CA LYS A 280 0.22 25.57 14.46
C LYS A 280 -0.93 24.66 14.88
N SER A 281 -1.71 24.12 13.95
CA SER A 281 -2.89 23.31 14.25
C SER A 281 -2.56 21.83 14.41
N ILE A 282 -1.54 21.31 13.75
CA ILE A 282 -1.19 19.88 13.74
C ILE A 282 -0.46 19.49 15.05
N PHE A 283 0.38 20.39 15.61
CA PHE A 283 0.99 20.16 16.93
C PHE A 283 -0.01 20.17 18.11
N ARG A 284 -1.27 20.60 17.89
CA ARG A 284 -2.33 20.56 18.92
C ARG A 284 -3.16 19.28 18.93
N HIS A 285 -2.98 18.38 17.96
CA HIS A 285 -3.79 17.16 17.81
C HIS A 285 -2.94 15.88 17.75
N SER A 286 -1.74 15.88 18.31
CA SER A 286 -1.09 14.64 18.71
C SER A 286 -1.82 14.12 19.96
N PRO A 287 -2.60 13.02 19.86
CA PRO A 287 -3.33 12.49 21.03
C PRO A 287 -2.42 11.78 22.04
N PHE A 288 -1.11 11.90 21.88
CA PHE A 288 -0.11 11.31 22.78
C PHE A 288 0.94 12.38 23.14
N GLY A 289 0.57 13.25 24.09
CA GLY A 289 1.51 13.98 24.92
C GLY A 289 1.99 13.10 26.04
#